data_06cff7dd6b150299a87aef47eee46d3d
#
_entry.id   06cff7dd6b150299a87aef47eee46d3d
#
_cell.length_a   1.000
_cell.length_b   1.000
_cell.length_c   1.000
_cell.angle_alpha   90.00
_cell.angle_beta   90.00
_cell.angle_gamma   90.00
#
_symmetry.space_group_name_H-M   'P 1'
#
loop_
_entity.id
_entity.type
_entity.pdbx_description
1 polymer ?
#
loop_
_entity_poly.entity_id
_entity_poly.type
_entity_poly.pdbx_seq_one_letter_code
_entity_poly.pdbx_strand_id
1 'polypeptide(L)'
;GDILGDFFGFGDIFGARRRGGPERGADLRYDLKISFREAAFGLKTKIKIPRQDTCGDCGGRGTPKGKDPITCPACHGSGQVRYQQGFFSISRTCGQCNGSGRLIVEPCPACEGKGRIRKEKVLEIRIPAGVDNGARLRIQGEGEAGIHNGPSGDLYVVIYVEEHPFFQRQGNNIYCQVPIGITQAVLGSEIVVPTLEGEEKIKIPEGAQTGSVFRLRGKGIVSLGERGRGDQFVTVNVMIPTKLTKEQRQAFEALAKISKDEEVVQERNIFDKVKDIFG
;
A
#
# COMPACT_ATOMS: atom_id res chain seq x y z
N GLY A 1 -23.63 -26.52 -24.56
CA GLY A 1 -22.73 -25.59 -24.06
C GLY A 1 -21.39 -26.19 -23.77
N ASP A 2 -20.36 -25.65 -24.34
CA ASP A 2 -18.99 -26.18 -24.41
C ASP A 2 -18.20 -25.93 -23.13
N ILE A 3 -18.09 -26.96 -22.29
CA ILE A 3 -17.23 -26.92 -21.07
C ILE A 3 -15.85 -27.57 -21.34
N LEU A 4 -15.54 -27.95 -22.57
CA LEU A 4 -14.30 -28.67 -22.93
C LEU A 4 -13.20 -27.79 -23.57
N GLY A 5 -13.46 -26.47 -23.80
CA GLY A 5 -12.51 -25.55 -24.42
C GLY A 5 -11.44 -24.98 -23.48
N ASP A 6 -11.73 -24.88 -22.20
CA ASP A 6 -10.88 -24.14 -21.23
C ASP A 6 -9.85 -25.00 -20.46
N PHE A 7 -9.89 -26.33 -20.63
CA PHE A 7 -9.01 -27.21 -19.84
C PHE A 7 -7.71 -27.64 -20.55
N PHE A 8 -7.58 -27.39 -21.82
CA PHE A 8 -6.33 -27.60 -22.55
C PHE A 8 -5.86 -26.26 -23.11
N GLY A 9 -5.03 -25.58 -22.37
CA GLY A 9 -4.29 -24.38 -22.79
C GLY A 9 -3.35 -24.64 -23.96
N PHE A 10 -3.90 -25.09 -25.10
CA PHE A 10 -3.15 -25.37 -26.34
C PHE A 10 -2.78 -24.10 -27.13
N GLY A 11 -3.16 -22.91 -26.63
CA GLY A 11 -2.85 -21.63 -27.29
C GLY A 11 -1.39 -21.19 -27.23
N ASP A 12 -0.63 -21.65 -26.24
CA ASP A 12 0.75 -21.17 -26.02
C ASP A 12 1.86 -22.05 -26.66
N ILE A 13 1.52 -23.19 -27.22
CA ILE A 13 2.53 -24.14 -27.76
C ILE A 13 2.97 -23.78 -29.17
N PHE A 14 2.21 -23.00 -29.95
CA PHE A 14 2.56 -22.62 -31.33
C PHE A 14 2.97 -21.15 -31.51
N GLY A 15 2.94 -20.33 -30.46
CA GLY A 15 3.49 -18.98 -30.46
C GLY A 15 4.99 -19.00 -30.18
N ALA A 16 5.82 -19.49 -31.08
CA ALA A 16 7.25 -19.24 -31.01
C ALA A 16 7.49 -17.74 -31.07
N ARG A 17 7.50 -17.08 -29.90
CA ARG A 17 7.94 -15.68 -29.78
C ARG A 17 9.27 -15.56 -30.48
N ARG A 18 9.33 -14.82 -31.60
CA ARG A 18 10.58 -14.49 -32.29
C ARG A 18 11.50 -13.83 -31.29
N ARG A 19 12.39 -14.61 -30.66
CA ARG A 19 13.45 -14.12 -29.80
C ARG A 19 14.35 -13.26 -30.67
N GLY A 20 14.38 -11.95 -30.43
CA GLY A 20 15.22 -11.01 -31.18
C GLY A 20 14.49 -9.75 -31.63
N GLY A 21 13.16 -9.64 -31.43
CA GLY A 21 12.39 -8.43 -31.65
C GLY A 21 12.43 -7.46 -30.46
N PRO A 22 11.77 -6.30 -30.58
CA PRO A 22 11.57 -5.38 -29.47
C PRO A 22 10.86 -6.08 -28.30
N GLU A 23 11.47 -6.10 -27.13
CA GLU A 23 10.90 -6.68 -25.92
C GLU A 23 10.57 -5.59 -24.90
N ARG A 24 9.39 -5.67 -24.29
CA ARG A 24 9.00 -4.74 -23.25
C ARG A 24 9.88 -4.91 -22.01
N GLY A 25 10.28 -3.80 -21.40
CA GLY A 25 10.98 -3.79 -20.14
C GLY A 25 10.16 -4.37 -19.00
N ALA A 26 10.83 -4.83 -17.96
CA ALA A 26 10.17 -5.35 -16.77
C ALA A 26 9.46 -4.23 -16.00
N ASP A 27 8.34 -4.58 -15.40
CA ASP A 27 7.67 -3.68 -14.46
C ASP A 27 8.46 -3.65 -13.14
N LEU A 28 8.49 -2.47 -12.51
CA LEU A 28 9.17 -2.24 -11.24
C LEU A 28 8.15 -2.08 -10.11
N ARG A 29 8.54 -2.49 -8.92
CA ARG A 29 7.81 -2.27 -7.69
C ARG A 29 8.64 -1.39 -6.75
N TYR A 30 7.98 -0.40 -6.16
CA TYR A 30 8.54 0.46 -5.14
C TYR A 30 7.61 0.51 -3.94
N ASP A 31 8.10 0.11 -2.77
CA ASP A 31 7.33 0.12 -1.54
C ASP A 31 7.58 1.45 -0.82
N LEU A 32 6.53 2.27 -0.72
CA LEU A 32 6.56 3.59 -0.10
C LEU A 32 5.86 3.57 1.24
N LYS A 33 6.59 3.87 2.30
CA LYS A 33 6.02 4.07 3.64
C LYS A 33 5.66 5.53 3.82
N ILE A 34 4.45 5.79 4.30
CA ILE A 34 3.93 7.12 4.63
C ILE A 34 3.29 7.08 6.01
N SER A 35 3.30 8.20 6.69
CA SER A 35 2.61 8.35 7.97
C SER A 35 1.08 8.33 7.80
N PHE A 36 0.38 8.01 8.88
CA PHE A 36 -1.09 8.06 8.95
C PHE A 36 -1.65 9.42 8.50
N ARG A 37 -1.01 10.51 8.91
CA ARG A 37 -1.41 11.88 8.57
C ARG A 37 -1.23 12.17 7.08
N GLU A 38 -0.12 11.74 6.51
CA GLU A 38 0.12 11.87 5.06
C GLU A 38 -0.88 11.06 4.24
N ALA A 39 -1.27 9.88 4.71
CA ALA A 39 -2.33 9.10 4.08
C ALA A 39 -3.69 9.81 4.15
N ALA A 40 -4.00 10.48 5.27
CA ALA A 40 -5.26 11.20 5.46
C ALA A 40 -5.38 12.44 4.57
N PHE A 41 -4.28 13.22 4.42
CA PHE A 41 -4.29 14.53 3.72
C PHE A 41 -3.71 14.48 2.31
N GLY A 42 -3.08 13.36 1.95
CA GLY A 42 -2.31 13.24 0.72
C GLY A 42 -0.91 13.81 0.84
N LEU A 43 -0.05 13.41 -0.07
CA LEU A 43 1.38 13.73 -0.07
C LEU A 43 1.87 13.97 -1.50
N LYS A 44 2.73 14.98 -1.68
CA LYS A 44 3.59 15.12 -2.84
C LYS A 44 5.02 14.82 -2.40
N THR A 45 5.64 13.82 -3.00
CA THR A 45 6.98 13.41 -2.62
C THR A 45 7.81 13.00 -3.83
N LYS A 46 9.13 12.98 -3.66
CA LYS A 46 10.07 12.52 -4.69
C LYS A 46 10.64 11.17 -4.27
N ILE A 47 10.56 10.21 -5.16
CA ILE A 47 11.14 8.89 -4.98
C ILE A 47 12.34 8.71 -5.93
N LYS A 48 13.35 7.97 -5.48
CA LYS A 48 14.52 7.61 -6.27
C LYS A 48 14.44 6.14 -6.62
N ILE A 49 14.50 5.82 -7.89
CA ILE A 49 14.36 4.46 -8.38
C ILE A 49 15.58 4.10 -9.20
N PRO A 50 16.35 3.08 -8.77
CA PRO A 50 17.38 2.50 -9.59
C PRO A 50 16.73 1.64 -10.68
N ARG A 51 16.99 1.94 -11.94
CA ARG A 51 16.44 1.18 -13.06
C ARG A 51 17.45 1.05 -14.21
N GLN A 52 17.22 0.06 -15.07
CA GLN A 52 17.87 0.01 -16.36
C GLN A 52 17.19 1.02 -17.29
N ASP A 53 17.96 2.00 -17.74
CA ASP A 53 17.49 2.99 -18.69
C ASP A 53 18.15 2.81 -20.04
N THR A 54 17.51 3.28 -21.12
CA THR A 54 18.10 3.22 -22.46
C THR A 54 19.45 3.95 -22.45
N CYS A 55 20.48 3.32 -23.00
CA CYS A 55 21.79 3.94 -23.13
C CYS A 55 21.69 5.17 -24.06
N GLY A 56 21.99 6.35 -23.52
CA GLY A 56 21.91 7.60 -24.27
C GLY A 56 22.91 7.68 -25.44
N ASP A 57 24.07 7.03 -25.30
CA ASP A 57 25.14 7.09 -26.31
C ASP A 57 24.79 6.28 -27.58
N CYS A 58 24.20 5.11 -27.42
CA CYS A 58 23.83 4.26 -28.55
C CYS A 58 22.34 4.24 -28.87
N GLY A 59 21.49 4.89 -28.07
CA GLY A 59 20.03 4.88 -28.26
C GLY A 59 19.41 3.49 -28.17
N GLY A 60 19.96 2.61 -27.31
CA GLY A 60 19.46 1.25 -27.12
C GLY A 60 20.01 0.21 -28.12
N ARG A 61 20.80 0.59 -29.09
CA ARG A 61 21.31 -0.31 -30.16
C ARG A 61 22.43 -1.24 -29.69
N GLY A 62 23.17 -0.86 -28.67
CA GLY A 62 24.33 -1.60 -28.18
C GLY A 62 25.61 -1.40 -28.99
N THR A 63 25.57 -0.64 -30.10
CA THR A 63 26.69 -0.29 -30.96
C THR A 63 26.99 1.20 -30.85
N PRO A 64 28.21 1.67 -31.15
CA PRO A 64 28.54 3.09 -31.19
C PRO A 64 27.61 3.87 -32.13
N LYS A 65 27.48 5.19 -31.90
CA LYS A 65 26.70 6.07 -32.77
C LYS A 65 27.14 5.96 -34.23
N GLY A 66 26.17 5.75 -35.15
CA GLY A 66 26.45 5.61 -36.57
C GLY A 66 26.79 4.19 -37.04
N LYS A 67 26.87 3.23 -36.12
CA LYS A 67 27.09 1.80 -36.46
C LYS A 67 25.86 1.01 -36.05
N ASP A 68 25.37 0.16 -36.94
CA ASP A 68 24.25 -0.72 -36.66
C ASP A 68 24.73 -2.17 -36.43
N PRO A 69 24.02 -2.97 -35.62
CA PRO A 69 24.30 -4.38 -35.49
C PRO A 69 24.14 -5.08 -36.85
N ILE A 70 25.07 -5.97 -37.21
CA ILE A 70 24.97 -6.73 -38.45
C ILE A 70 23.99 -7.89 -38.30
N THR A 71 23.33 -8.26 -39.39
CA THR A 71 22.49 -9.48 -39.43
C THR A 71 23.36 -10.70 -39.21
N CYS A 72 22.97 -11.60 -38.32
CA CYS A 72 23.73 -12.81 -38.03
C CYS A 72 23.82 -13.71 -39.29
N PRO A 73 25.02 -14.02 -39.78
CA PRO A 73 25.19 -14.81 -40.98
C PRO A 73 24.77 -16.28 -40.81
N ALA A 74 24.82 -16.81 -39.58
CA ALA A 74 24.47 -18.20 -39.32
C ALA A 74 22.96 -18.49 -39.33
N CYS A 75 22.13 -17.51 -38.96
CA CYS A 75 20.69 -17.67 -38.93
C CYS A 75 19.93 -16.69 -39.80
N HIS A 76 20.64 -15.86 -40.56
CA HIS A 76 20.09 -14.84 -41.46
C HIS A 76 19.01 -13.95 -40.77
N GLY A 77 19.25 -13.61 -39.54
CA GLY A 77 18.34 -12.75 -38.75
C GLY A 77 17.21 -13.49 -38.04
N SER A 78 17.03 -14.78 -38.23
CA SER A 78 15.93 -15.56 -37.63
C SER A 78 16.13 -15.85 -36.12
N GLY A 79 17.35 -15.76 -35.62
CA GLY A 79 17.70 -16.11 -34.23
C GLY A 79 17.73 -17.60 -33.95
N GLN A 80 17.32 -18.43 -34.92
CA GLN A 80 17.24 -19.88 -34.80
C GLN A 80 17.87 -20.56 -36.03
N VAL A 81 18.45 -21.72 -35.82
CA VAL A 81 18.97 -22.56 -36.87
C VAL A 81 18.12 -23.83 -36.92
N ARG A 82 17.64 -24.18 -38.12
CA ARG A 82 16.83 -25.38 -38.33
C ARG A 82 17.74 -26.51 -38.85
N TYR A 83 17.68 -27.63 -38.19
CA TYR A 83 18.34 -28.87 -38.60
C TYR A 83 17.26 -29.83 -39.06
N GLN A 84 17.39 -30.31 -40.29
CA GLN A 84 16.54 -31.38 -40.82
C GLN A 84 17.24 -32.71 -40.58
N GLN A 85 16.58 -33.63 -39.91
CA GLN A 85 17.05 -34.98 -39.69
C GLN A 85 15.92 -35.94 -40.13
N GLY A 86 15.98 -36.39 -41.37
CA GLY A 86 14.91 -37.15 -42.01
C GLY A 86 13.63 -36.33 -42.17
N PHE A 87 12.52 -36.84 -41.65
CA PHE A 87 11.21 -36.15 -41.69
C PHE A 87 11.00 -35.14 -40.54
N PHE A 88 11.93 -35.02 -39.61
CA PHE A 88 11.83 -34.13 -38.47
C PHE A 88 12.67 -32.87 -38.69
N SER A 89 12.06 -31.71 -38.42
CA SER A 89 12.74 -30.41 -38.39
C SER A 89 12.88 -29.96 -36.95
N ILE A 90 14.10 -29.86 -36.44
CA ILE A 90 14.41 -29.37 -35.08
C ILE A 90 14.95 -27.96 -35.21
N SER A 91 14.29 -27.02 -34.52
CA SER A 91 14.72 -25.62 -34.40
C SER A 91 15.52 -25.43 -33.11
N ARG A 92 16.75 -24.92 -33.24
CA ARG A 92 17.59 -24.57 -32.06
C ARG A 92 17.96 -23.11 -32.08
N THR A 93 18.12 -22.54 -30.91
CA THR A 93 18.63 -21.15 -30.74
C THR A 93 20.00 -21.06 -31.45
N CYS A 94 20.20 -20.04 -32.28
CA CYS A 94 21.45 -19.79 -32.94
C CYS A 94 22.57 -19.52 -31.94
N GLY A 95 23.60 -20.38 -31.93
CA GLY A 95 24.72 -20.24 -30.99
C GLY A 95 25.60 -19.01 -31.23
N GLN A 96 25.60 -18.47 -32.46
CA GLN A 96 26.40 -17.29 -32.78
C GLN A 96 25.79 -15.97 -32.29
N CYS A 97 24.49 -15.82 -32.38
CA CYS A 97 23.79 -14.59 -31.93
C CYS A 97 22.96 -14.78 -30.65
N ASN A 98 23.00 -15.97 -30.06
CA ASN A 98 22.23 -16.34 -28.87
C ASN A 98 20.73 -15.99 -28.95
N GLY A 99 20.17 -16.12 -30.17
CA GLY A 99 18.75 -15.87 -30.40
C GLY A 99 18.38 -14.44 -30.81
N SER A 100 19.32 -13.50 -30.79
CA SER A 100 19.04 -12.08 -31.12
C SER A 100 18.85 -11.83 -32.63
N GLY A 101 19.33 -12.76 -33.50
CA GLY A 101 19.34 -12.58 -34.95
C GLY A 101 20.36 -11.55 -35.45
N ARG A 102 21.04 -10.85 -34.58
CA ARG A 102 21.98 -9.77 -34.88
C ARG A 102 23.29 -9.98 -34.12
N LEU A 103 24.40 -9.45 -34.65
CA LEU A 103 25.69 -9.49 -34.01
C LEU A 103 26.20 -8.06 -33.80
N ILE A 104 26.67 -7.79 -32.58
CA ILE A 104 27.36 -6.56 -32.23
C ILE A 104 28.86 -6.79 -32.43
N VAL A 105 29.42 -6.26 -33.51
CA VAL A 105 30.86 -6.40 -33.82
C VAL A 105 31.65 -5.44 -32.95
N GLU A 106 31.19 -4.21 -32.83
CA GLU A 106 31.78 -3.20 -31.95
C GLU A 106 30.78 -2.82 -30.85
N PRO A 107 31.02 -3.23 -29.61
CA PRO A 107 30.13 -2.86 -28.52
C PRO A 107 30.24 -1.37 -28.15
N CYS A 108 29.11 -0.74 -27.84
CA CYS A 108 29.07 0.61 -27.30
C CYS A 108 29.84 0.66 -25.97
N PRO A 109 30.83 1.54 -25.81
CA PRO A 109 31.67 1.57 -24.60
C PRO A 109 30.89 1.91 -23.33
N ALA A 110 29.81 2.69 -23.44
CA ALA A 110 29.00 3.10 -22.28
C ALA A 110 28.11 1.98 -21.73
N CYS A 111 27.65 1.05 -22.56
CA CYS A 111 26.74 -0.03 -22.13
C CYS A 111 27.29 -1.44 -22.44
N GLU A 112 28.51 -1.55 -22.97
CA GLU A 112 29.17 -2.84 -23.29
C GLU A 112 28.31 -3.75 -24.16
N GLY A 113 27.62 -3.16 -25.13
CA GLY A 113 26.73 -3.90 -26.03
C GLY A 113 25.32 -4.17 -25.49
N LYS A 114 25.04 -3.88 -24.22
CA LYS A 114 23.74 -4.18 -23.59
C LYS A 114 22.60 -3.27 -24.06
N GLY A 115 22.90 -2.09 -24.63
CA GLY A 115 21.92 -1.10 -25.05
C GLY A 115 21.23 -0.37 -23.87
N ARG A 116 21.49 -0.77 -22.62
CA ARG A 116 20.91 -0.23 -21.40
C ARG A 116 21.98 0.05 -20.35
N ILE A 117 21.75 1.04 -19.52
CA ILE A 117 22.64 1.42 -18.41
C ILE A 117 21.83 1.59 -17.14
N ARG A 118 22.41 1.23 -16.01
CA ARG A 118 21.78 1.46 -14.69
C ARG A 118 21.85 2.93 -14.33
N LYS A 119 20.71 3.55 -14.09
CA LYS A 119 20.58 4.95 -13.63
C LYS A 119 19.61 5.04 -12.46
N GLU A 120 19.82 6.03 -11.62
CA GLU A 120 18.81 6.44 -10.66
C GLU A 120 17.93 7.53 -11.28
N LYS A 121 16.63 7.27 -11.33
CA LYS A 121 15.66 8.28 -11.77
C LYS A 121 14.91 8.82 -10.56
N VAL A 122 14.80 10.15 -10.48
CA VAL A 122 13.98 10.84 -9.48
C VAL A 122 12.63 11.12 -10.11
N LEU A 123 11.56 10.61 -9.47
CA LEU A 123 10.19 10.84 -9.90
C LEU A 123 9.44 11.59 -8.81
N GLU A 124 8.70 12.63 -9.20
CA GLU A 124 7.74 13.28 -8.33
C GLU A 124 6.42 12.55 -8.45
N ILE A 125 5.89 12.10 -7.32
CA ILE A 125 4.61 11.39 -7.24
C ILE A 125 3.64 12.15 -6.34
N ARG A 126 2.38 12.05 -6.67
CA ARG A 126 1.28 12.61 -5.87
C ARG A 126 0.40 11.49 -5.36
N ILE A 127 0.34 11.38 -4.05
CA ILE A 127 -0.54 10.46 -3.35
C ILE A 127 -1.82 11.21 -2.99
N PRO A 128 -2.99 10.73 -3.39
CA PRO A 128 -4.26 11.39 -3.06
C PRO A 128 -4.58 11.26 -1.58
N ALA A 129 -5.34 12.23 -1.06
CA ALA A 129 -5.88 12.16 0.30
C ALA A 129 -6.83 10.97 0.45
N GLY A 130 -6.79 10.34 1.62
CA GLY A 130 -7.65 9.20 1.91
C GLY A 130 -7.14 7.85 1.41
N VAL A 131 -5.92 7.79 0.89
CA VAL A 131 -5.32 6.54 0.40
C VAL A 131 -5.30 5.46 1.49
N ASP A 132 -5.60 4.23 1.10
CA ASP A 132 -5.58 3.07 2.01
C ASP A 132 -4.22 2.38 2.03
N ASN A 133 -3.97 1.65 3.13
CA ASN A 133 -2.82 0.77 3.23
C ASN A 133 -2.89 -0.33 2.15
N GLY A 134 -1.76 -0.59 1.48
CA GLY A 134 -1.69 -1.53 0.36
C GLY A 134 -2.17 -0.99 -0.98
N ALA A 135 -2.61 0.27 -1.06
CA ALA A 135 -2.99 0.90 -2.33
C ALA A 135 -1.82 0.91 -3.31
N ARG A 136 -2.13 0.75 -4.61
CA ARG A 136 -1.14 0.68 -5.68
C ARG A 136 -1.32 1.83 -6.65
N LEU A 137 -0.27 2.61 -6.84
CA LEU A 137 -0.20 3.67 -7.85
C LEU A 137 0.64 3.17 -9.03
N ARG A 138 0.04 3.07 -10.22
CA ARG A 138 0.75 2.72 -11.45
C ARG A 138 1.24 3.99 -12.14
N ILE A 139 2.51 4.02 -12.45
CA ILE A 139 3.15 5.09 -13.24
C ILE A 139 3.62 4.46 -14.54
N GLN A 140 2.92 4.77 -15.61
CA GLN A 140 3.12 4.16 -16.91
C GLN A 140 4.47 4.54 -17.51
N GLY A 141 5.20 3.55 -18.06
CA GLY A 141 6.48 3.74 -18.73
C GLY A 141 7.66 4.04 -17.80
N GLU A 142 7.47 3.97 -16.48
CA GLU A 142 8.51 4.25 -15.48
C GLU A 142 9.16 2.99 -14.89
N GLY A 143 8.92 1.84 -15.52
CA GLY A 143 9.63 0.59 -15.25
C GLY A 143 11.00 0.53 -15.91
N GLU A 144 11.55 -0.66 -16.10
CA GLU A 144 12.79 -0.91 -16.82
C GLU A 144 12.66 -0.54 -18.31
N ALA A 145 13.70 -0.04 -18.91
CA ALA A 145 13.76 0.14 -20.36
C ALA A 145 13.64 -1.21 -21.08
N GLY A 146 12.92 -1.22 -22.18
CA GLY A 146 12.81 -2.40 -23.04
C GLY A 146 14.15 -2.79 -23.69
N ILE A 147 14.16 -3.98 -24.23
CA ILE A 147 15.31 -4.52 -24.98
C ILE A 147 15.04 -4.33 -26.47
N HIS A 148 16.08 -4.07 -27.25
CA HIS A 148 15.99 -3.86 -28.71
C HIS A 148 14.95 -2.79 -29.09
N ASN A 149 14.98 -1.64 -28.42
CA ASN A 149 14.02 -0.55 -28.60
C ASN A 149 12.56 -0.92 -28.29
N GLY A 150 12.34 -1.92 -27.43
CA GLY A 150 11.03 -2.23 -26.90
C GLY A 150 10.54 -1.13 -25.95
N PRO A 151 9.23 -1.06 -25.68
CA PRO A 151 8.65 -0.09 -24.73
C PRO A 151 9.14 -0.39 -23.32
N SER A 152 9.20 0.65 -22.49
CA SER A 152 9.49 0.48 -21.06
C SER A 152 8.36 -0.24 -20.36
N GLY A 153 8.68 -0.91 -19.24
CA GLY A 153 7.70 -1.39 -18.28
C GLY A 153 7.05 -0.26 -17.50
N ASP A 154 6.25 -0.61 -16.52
CA ASP A 154 5.57 0.34 -15.63
C ASP A 154 6.17 0.28 -14.22
N LEU A 155 5.98 1.34 -13.45
CA LEU A 155 6.32 1.36 -12.04
C LEU A 155 5.04 1.25 -11.21
N TYR A 156 5.03 0.31 -10.28
CA TYR A 156 3.99 0.14 -9.27
C TYR A 156 4.50 0.60 -7.92
N VAL A 157 3.97 1.73 -7.44
CA VAL A 157 4.24 2.20 -6.08
C VAL A 157 3.18 1.62 -5.16
N VAL A 158 3.61 0.79 -4.23
CA VAL A 158 2.75 0.19 -3.18
C VAL A 158 2.87 1.02 -1.93
N ILE A 159 1.76 1.51 -1.43
CA ILE A 159 1.69 2.43 -0.29
C ILE A 159 1.50 1.64 0.99
N TYR A 160 2.39 1.83 1.95
CA TYR A 160 2.30 1.31 3.30
C TYR A 160 2.08 2.45 4.28
N VAL A 161 0.91 2.44 4.93
CA VAL A 161 0.56 3.45 5.94
C VAL A 161 1.03 2.97 7.29
N GLU A 162 1.85 3.77 7.96
CA GLU A 162 2.30 3.50 9.33
C GLU A 162 1.16 3.64 10.33
N GLU A 163 1.13 2.76 11.32
CA GLU A 163 0.16 2.85 12.41
C GLU A 163 0.36 4.13 13.21
N HIS A 164 -0.75 4.74 13.62
CA HIS A 164 -0.71 5.91 14.49
C HIS A 164 -0.88 5.48 15.94
N PRO A 165 -0.07 5.98 16.89
CA PRO A 165 -0.13 5.55 18.29
C PRO A 165 -1.46 5.85 18.98
N PHE A 166 -2.23 6.80 18.45
CA PHE A 166 -3.46 7.26 19.07
C PHE A 166 -4.71 6.98 18.21
N PHE A 167 -4.60 7.06 16.88
CA PHE A 167 -5.73 6.88 15.97
C PHE A 167 -5.70 5.52 15.31
N GLN A 168 -6.87 4.89 15.22
CA GLN A 168 -7.11 3.69 14.43
C GLN A 168 -8.07 4.00 13.30
N ARG A 169 -7.80 3.51 12.08
CA ARG A 169 -8.63 3.72 10.90
C ARG A 169 -9.50 2.50 10.62
N GLN A 170 -10.78 2.73 10.33
CA GLN A 170 -11.68 1.72 9.78
C GLN A 170 -12.47 2.37 8.63
N GLY A 171 -12.12 2.03 7.40
CA GLY A 171 -12.63 2.72 6.22
C GLY A 171 -12.27 4.20 6.23
N ASN A 172 -13.27 5.08 6.18
CA ASN A 172 -13.07 6.53 6.25
C ASN A 172 -13.19 7.09 7.67
N ASN A 173 -13.58 6.26 8.63
CA ASN A 173 -13.70 6.67 10.03
C ASN A 173 -12.40 6.47 10.79
N ILE A 174 -12.21 7.28 11.82
CA ILE A 174 -11.11 7.14 12.77
C ILE A 174 -11.65 6.94 14.18
N TYR A 175 -10.92 6.16 14.94
CA TYR A 175 -11.27 5.79 16.32
C TYR A 175 -10.11 6.16 17.23
N CYS A 176 -10.44 6.68 18.39
CA CYS A 176 -9.47 6.94 19.45
C CYS A 176 -10.07 6.71 20.82
N GLN A 177 -9.20 6.49 21.82
CA GLN A 177 -9.60 6.35 23.21
C GLN A 177 -9.03 7.49 24.02
N VAL A 178 -9.87 8.10 24.86
CA VAL A 178 -9.48 9.22 25.70
C VAL A 178 -9.78 8.88 27.16
N PRO A 179 -8.80 8.92 28.04
CA PRO A 179 -9.03 8.73 29.46
C PRO A 179 -9.72 9.97 30.06
N ILE A 180 -10.71 9.76 30.91
CA ILE A 180 -11.38 10.79 31.71
C ILE A 180 -11.36 10.42 33.18
N GLY A 181 -11.32 11.41 34.07
CA GLY A 181 -11.41 11.18 35.51
C GLY A 181 -12.81 10.76 35.94
N ILE A 182 -12.92 10.02 37.05
CA ILE A 182 -14.21 9.61 37.62
C ILE A 182 -15.12 10.81 37.89
N THR A 183 -14.59 11.92 38.38
CA THR A 183 -15.36 13.14 38.65
C THR A 183 -15.92 13.78 37.38
N GLN A 184 -15.14 13.75 36.29
CA GLN A 184 -15.57 14.23 34.99
C GLN A 184 -16.68 13.33 34.41
N ALA A 185 -16.62 12.05 34.65
CA ALA A 185 -17.62 11.09 34.18
C ALA A 185 -18.93 11.24 34.95
N VAL A 186 -18.85 11.45 36.28
CA VAL A 186 -20.04 11.55 37.14
C VAL A 186 -20.75 12.89 36.98
N LEU A 187 -20.00 14.01 37.04
CA LEU A 187 -20.55 15.37 37.04
C LEU A 187 -20.72 15.95 35.63
N GLY A 188 -20.28 15.23 34.62
CA GLY A 188 -20.13 15.78 33.27
C GLY A 188 -18.96 16.75 33.16
N SER A 189 -18.47 16.98 31.98
CA SER A 189 -17.36 17.90 31.74
C SER A 189 -17.23 18.27 30.27
N GLU A 190 -16.46 19.30 29.98
CA GLU A 190 -15.96 19.60 28.66
C GLU A 190 -14.50 19.13 28.59
N ILE A 191 -14.17 18.28 27.63
CA ILE A 191 -12.82 17.81 27.42
C ILE A 191 -12.33 18.18 26.03
N VAL A 192 -11.01 18.36 25.89
CA VAL A 192 -10.36 18.59 24.62
C VAL A 192 -9.83 17.26 24.09
N VAL A 193 -10.17 16.94 22.84
CA VAL A 193 -9.74 15.71 22.19
C VAL A 193 -8.94 16.03 20.92
N PRO A 194 -7.87 15.32 20.65
CA PRO A 194 -7.11 15.50 19.42
C PRO A 194 -7.90 14.99 18.22
N THR A 195 -7.77 15.70 17.10
CA THR A 195 -8.26 15.31 15.79
C THR A 195 -7.12 15.34 14.78
N LEU A 196 -7.34 14.88 13.56
CA LEU A 196 -6.33 14.99 12.48
C LEU A 196 -5.96 16.44 12.15
N GLU A 197 -6.86 17.39 12.38
CA GLU A 197 -6.70 18.82 12.02
C GLU A 197 -6.31 19.71 13.20
N GLY A 198 -6.28 19.17 14.41
CA GLY A 198 -6.01 19.92 15.63
C GLY A 198 -6.82 19.36 16.79
N GLU A 199 -7.31 20.22 17.64
CA GLU A 199 -8.07 19.86 18.84
C GLU A 199 -9.53 20.28 18.72
N GLU A 200 -10.43 19.47 19.28
CA GLU A 200 -11.86 19.74 19.35
C GLU A 200 -12.37 19.55 20.78
N LYS A 201 -13.33 20.37 21.17
CA LYS A 201 -13.99 20.26 22.45
C LYS A 201 -15.22 19.38 22.34
N ILE A 202 -15.34 18.42 23.26
CA ILE A 202 -16.53 17.59 23.38
C ILE A 202 -17.11 17.69 24.77
N LYS A 203 -18.44 17.70 24.84
CA LYS A 203 -19.17 17.71 26.10
C LYS A 203 -19.48 16.29 26.53
N ILE A 204 -18.96 15.89 27.67
CA ILE A 204 -19.26 14.62 28.32
C ILE A 204 -20.49 14.83 29.20
N PRO A 205 -21.59 14.09 29.01
CA PRO A 205 -22.76 14.22 29.88
C PRO A 205 -22.48 13.63 31.26
N GLU A 206 -23.29 14.02 32.23
CA GLU A 206 -23.28 13.42 33.56
C GLU A 206 -23.59 11.92 33.49
N GLY A 207 -22.92 11.12 34.30
CA GLY A 207 -23.11 9.69 34.36
C GLY A 207 -22.50 8.92 33.19
N ALA A 208 -21.56 9.52 32.44
CA ALA A 208 -20.89 8.86 31.33
C ALA A 208 -20.14 7.60 31.79
N GLN A 209 -20.35 6.48 31.10
CA GLN A 209 -19.73 5.20 31.44
C GLN A 209 -18.46 4.96 30.61
N THR A 210 -17.57 4.14 31.16
CA THR A 210 -16.44 3.58 30.35
C THR A 210 -17.00 2.87 29.11
N GLY A 211 -16.40 3.16 27.94
CA GLY A 211 -16.86 2.64 26.68
C GLY A 211 -17.92 3.50 25.96
N SER A 212 -18.39 4.59 26.59
CA SER A 212 -19.26 5.56 25.90
C SER A 212 -18.56 6.17 24.70
N VAL A 213 -19.25 6.25 23.55
CA VAL A 213 -18.69 6.68 22.28
C VAL A 213 -19.29 8.00 21.84
N PHE A 214 -18.46 8.98 21.55
CA PHE A 214 -18.84 10.30 21.06
C PHE A 214 -18.41 10.45 19.60
N ARG A 215 -19.34 10.84 18.74
CA ARG A 215 -19.11 11.01 17.30
C ARG A 215 -18.83 12.47 16.96
N LEU A 216 -17.68 12.71 16.38
CA LEU A 216 -17.31 14.00 15.78
C LEU A 216 -17.53 13.91 14.26
N ARG A 217 -18.60 14.52 13.78
CA ARG A 217 -18.99 14.45 12.38
C ARG A 217 -17.97 15.12 11.48
N GLY A 218 -17.62 14.49 10.35
CA GLY A 218 -16.70 15.00 9.35
C GLY A 218 -15.25 15.17 9.82
N LYS A 219 -14.84 14.55 10.95
CA LYS A 219 -13.46 14.59 11.46
C LYS A 219 -12.66 13.32 11.14
N GLY A 220 -13.18 12.47 10.28
CA GLY A 220 -12.48 11.30 9.77
C GLY A 220 -11.60 11.59 8.56
N ILE A 221 -11.41 10.61 7.69
CA ILE A 221 -10.58 10.65 6.48
C ILE A 221 -11.47 10.93 5.27
N VAL A 222 -10.94 11.68 4.31
CA VAL A 222 -11.62 11.97 3.04
C VAL A 222 -11.80 10.69 2.23
N SER A 223 -12.97 10.51 1.62
CA SER A 223 -13.23 9.35 0.75
C SER A 223 -12.46 9.46 -0.55
N LEU A 224 -11.74 8.41 -0.92
CA LEU A 224 -10.98 8.36 -2.16
C LEU A 224 -11.96 8.18 -3.35
N GLY A 225 -12.01 9.17 -4.25
CA GLY A 225 -12.86 9.10 -5.44
C GLY A 225 -14.34 9.42 -5.23
N GLU A 226 -14.81 9.58 -3.98
CA GLU A 226 -16.18 9.95 -3.65
C GLU A 226 -16.23 11.32 -2.96
N ARG A 227 -17.41 11.94 -2.97
CA ARG A 227 -17.64 13.15 -2.18
C ARG A 227 -17.97 12.74 -0.75
N GLY A 228 -17.21 13.24 0.20
CA GLY A 228 -17.49 13.04 1.61
C GLY A 228 -16.24 12.80 2.44
N ARG A 229 -16.46 12.79 3.73
CA ARG A 229 -15.46 12.56 4.76
C ARG A 229 -16.08 11.70 5.85
N GLY A 230 -15.32 10.78 6.39
CA GLY A 230 -15.74 9.98 7.54
C GLY A 230 -15.81 10.80 8.82
N ASP A 231 -16.10 10.13 9.91
CA ASP A 231 -16.24 10.71 11.23
C ASP A 231 -15.13 10.22 12.17
N GLN A 232 -14.94 10.94 13.25
CA GLN A 232 -14.11 10.47 14.35
C GLN A 232 -14.98 9.96 15.49
N PHE A 233 -14.68 8.77 15.98
CA PHE A 233 -15.32 8.16 17.14
C PHE A 233 -14.36 8.18 18.32
N VAL A 234 -14.77 8.87 19.38
CA VAL A 234 -14.01 9.04 20.62
C VAL A 234 -14.63 8.14 21.67
N THR A 235 -13.94 7.09 22.07
CA THR A 235 -14.36 6.22 23.17
C THR A 235 -13.73 6.74 24.46
N VAL A 236 -14.54 7.06 25.45
CA VAL A 236 -14.04 7.47 26.75
C VAL A 236 -13.76 6.27 27.65
N ASN A 237 -12.66 6.35 28.38
CA ASN A 237 -12.27 5.35 29.35
C ASN A 237 -12.16 6.01 30.72
N VAL A 238 -13.06 5.66 31.65
CA VAL A 238 -13.07 6.25 32.99
C VAL A 238 -11.94 5.67 33.82
N MET A 239 -11.02 6.55 34.22
CA MET A 239 -9.86 6.17 35.01
C MET A 239 -10.15 6.33 36.49
N ILE A 240 -10.05 5.23 37.24
CA ILE A 240 -10.13 5.25 38.70
C ILE A 240 -8.74 5.58 39.25
N PRO A 241 -8.59 6.65 40.06
CA PRO A 241 -7.30 7.03 40.60
C PRO A 241 -6.77 5.97 41.58
N THR A 242 -5.54 5.51 41.36
CA THR A 242 -4.87 4.51 42.20
C THR A 242 -4.22 5.15 43.45
N LYS A 243 -3.93 6.44 43.37
CA LYS A 243 -3.35 7.23 44.48
C LYS A 243 -4.24 8.42 44.77
N LEU A 244 -4.65 8.58 46.02
CA LEU A 244 -5.50 9.66 46.47
C LEU A 244 -4.73 10.55 47.43
N THR A 245 -4.95 11.87 47.36
CA THR A 245 -4.56 12.80 48.44
C THR A 245 -5.41 12.54 49.68
N LYS A 246 -5.02 13.13 50.84
CA LYS A 246 -5.82 13.02 52.05
C LYS A 246 -7.22 13.57 51.87
N GLU A 247 -7.33 14.73 51.23
CA GLU A 247 -8.58 15.41 50.94
C GLU A 247 -9.47 14.59 49.99
N GLN A 248 -8.90 14.07 48.95
CA GLN A 248 -9.61 13.19 47.99
C GLN A 248 -10.14 11.95 48.70
N ARG A 249 -9.33 11.30 49.53
CA ARG A 249 -9.76 10.13 50.29
C ARG A 249 -10.94 10.47 51.21
N GLN A 250 -10.87 11.58 51.96
CA GLN A 250 -11.96 12.01 52.79
C GLN A 250 -13.27 12.28 52.03
N ALA A 251 -13.15 12.89 50.83
CA ALA A 251 -14.30 13.11 49.95
C ALA A 251 -14.92 11.79 49.47
N PHE A 252 -14.11 10.81 49.06
CA PHE A 252 -14.60 9.50 48.66
C PHE A 252 -15.20 8.72 49.85
N GLU A 253 -14.62 8.82 51.05
CA GLU A 253 -15.18 8.18 52.25
C GLU A 253 -16.52 8.86 52.69
N ALA A 254 -16.65 10.14 52.50
CA ALA A 254 -17.92 10.86 52.74
C ALA A 254 -18.99 10.41 51.70
N LEU A 255 -18.58 10.32 50.42
CA LEU A 255 -19.47 9.84 49.38
C LEU A 255 -19.93 8.39 49.65
N ALA A 256 -19.02 7.50 50.03
CA ALA A 256 -19.35 6.10 50.35
C ALA A 256 -20.35 5.97 51.50
N LYS A 257 -20.32 6.89 52.48
CA LYS A 257 -21.30 6.92 53.59
C LYS A 257 -22.71 7.34 53.12
N ILE A 258 -22.79 8.15 52.06
CA ILE A 258 -24.06 8.65 51.50
C ILE A 258 -24.61 7.65 50.49
N SER A 259 -23.72 7.05 49.68
CA SER A 259 -24.07 6.02 48.71
C SER A 259 -24.31 4.72 49.45
N LYS A 260 -25.55 4.23 49.43
CA LYS A 260 -25.83 2.85 49.84
C LYS A 260 -25.33 1.93 48.76
N ASP A 261 -24.05 1.56 48.78
CA ASP A 261 -23.41 0.72 47.74
C ASP A 261 -24.12 -0.63 47.52
N GLU A 262 -24.97 -1.06 48.46
CA GLU A 262 -25.80 -2.27 48.32
C GLU A 262 -26.91 -2.14 47.28
N GLU A 263 -27.38 -0.93 46.93
CA GLU A 263 -28.43 -0.76 45.91
C GLU A 263 -27.91 -0.89 44.45
N VAL A 264 -26.65 -0.58 44.22
CA VAL A 264 -26.05 -0.65 42.86
C VAL A 264 -25.85 -2.09 42.39
N VAL A 265 -25.68 -3.02 43.33
CA VAL A 265 -25.50 -4.46 43.01
C VAL A 265 -26.84 -5.14 42.76
N GLN A 266 -27.93 -4.65 43.32
CA GLN A 266 -29.26 -5.25 43.18
C GLN A 266 -29.94 -4.97 41.82
N GLU A 267 -29.61 -3.90 41.10
CA GLU A 267 -30.17 -3.65 39.77
C GLU A 267 -29.55 -4.51 38.64
N ARG A 268 -28.49 -5.25 38.92
CA ARG A 268 -27.92 -6.23 38.00
C ARG A 268 -28.04 -7.65 38.56
N ASN A 269 -29.24 -8.16 38.64
CA ASN A 269 -29.49 -9.60 38.81
C ASN A 269 -28.95 -10.39 37.60
N ILE A 270 -27.60 -10.37 37.43
CA ILE A 270 -26.91 -11.27 36.51
C ILE A 270 -27.14 -12.73 36.96
N PHE A 271 -27.30 -12.98 38.28
CA PHE A 271 -27.60 -14.31 38.83
C PHE A 271 -29.00 -14.84 38.48
N ASP A 272 -29.99 -13.96 38.34
CA ASP A 272 -31.32 -14.39 37.92
C ASP A 272 -31.40 -14.74 36.44
N LYS A 273 -30.69 -14.01 35.58
CA LYS A 273 -30.55 -14.35 34.15
C LYS A 273 -29.77 -15.64 33.90
N VAL A 274 -28.82 -15.98 34.77
CA VAL A 274 -28.02 -17.20 34.65
C VAL A 274 -28.89 -18.43 35.11
N LYS A 275 -29.77 -18.28 36.09
CA LYS A 275 -30.71 -19.33 36.46
C LYS A 275 -31.72 -19.67 35.37
N ASP A 276 -32.18 -18.67 34.60
CA ASP A 276 -33.12 -18.88 33.49
C ASP A 276 -32.45 -19.52 32.23
N ILE A 277 -31.13 -19.57 32.18
CA ILE A 277 -30.38 -20.19 31.05
C ILE A 277 -30.00 -21.65 31.38
N PHE A 278 -29.90 -22.02 32.65
CA PHE A 278 -29.47 -23.35 33.11
C PHE A 278 -30.50 -24.10 33.97
N GLY A 279 -31.73 -23.62 34.06
CA GLY A 279 -32.86 -24.26 34.74
C GLY A 279 -33.76 -25.06 33.82
#